data_cbbbdfcbf48e57f78670616a16fcf54d
#
_entry.id   cbbbdfcbf48e57f78670616a16fcf54d
#
_cell.length_a   1.000
_cell.length_b   1.000
_cell.length_c   1.000
_cell.angle_alpha   90.00
_cell.angle_beta   90.00
_cell.angle_gamma   90.00
#
_symmetry.space_group_name_H-M   'P 1'
#
loop_
_entity.id
_entity.type
_entity.pdbx_description
1 polymer ?
#
loop_
_entity_poly.entity_id
_entity_poly.type
_entity_poly.pdbx_seq_one_letter_code
_entity_poly.pdbx_strand_id
1 'polypeptide(L)'
;SLLQDSPYDPALLMAGARLYGAYAGELVDDTERRLQLTQRAFDYAERAMCRRHARICAARSGPFAEFEASLPARLSARDLALFYTFATSWAGWIQARSGDWGAIAELPKVELLLERVTAVDPGFEQGRAQLYLGILSSLLPPSLGGKPEQGRKDFERAIELVPEFGAAYWQMSDY
;
A
#
# COMPACT_ATOMS: atom_id res chain seq x y z
N SER A 1 0.43 16.98 -21.15
CA SER A 1 0.75 16.82 -19.72
C SER A 1 2.06 16.04 -19.60
N LEU A 2 2.84 16.24 -18.52
CA LEU A 2 4.15 15.56 -18.33
C LEU A 2 4.07 14.03 -18.47
N LEU A 3 2.96 13.43 -18.03
CA LEU A 3 2.70 11.99 -18.20
C LEU A 3 2.36 11.60 -19.65
N GLN A 4 1.88 12.54 -20.47
CA GLN A 4 1.65 12.28 -21.90
C GLN A 4 2.95 12.39 -22.70
N ASP A 5 3.86 13.29 -22.27
CA ASP A 5 5.13 13.54 -22.95
C ASP A 5 6.18 12.46 -22.59
N SER A 6 6.08 11.87 -21.39
CA SER A 6 6.97 10.80 -20.91
C SER A 6 6.18 9.68 -20.20
N PRO A 7 5.34 8.92 -20.93
CA PRO A 7 4.37 7.98 -20.37
C PRO A 7 5.01 6.75 -19.70
N TYR A 8 6.32 6.63 -19.76
CA TYR A 8 7.09 5.47 -19.29
C TYR A 8 8.15 5.82 -18.24
N ASP A 9 8.25 7.09 -17.81
CA ASP A 9 9.19 7.49 -16.76
C ASP A 9 8.70 6.99 -15.39
N PRO A 10 9.45 6.09 -14.71
CA PRO A 10 9.03 5.54 -13.42
C PRO A 10 8.84 6.60 -12.34
N ALA A 11 9.63 7.68 -12.34
CA ALA A 11 9.51 8.75 -11.35
C ALA A 11 8.21 9.53 -11.54
N LEU A 12 7.84 9.85 -12.79
CA LEU A 12 6.58 10.51 -13.11
C LEU A 12 5.38 9.60 -12.85
N LEU A 13 5.50 8.30 -13.12
CA LEU A 13 4.46 7.32 -12.79
C LEU A 13 4.23 7.23 -11.28
N MET A 14 5.29 7.16 -10.47
CA MET A 14 5.17 7.17 -9.01
C MET A 14 4.60 8.48 -8.47
N ALA A 15 5.01 9.63 -9.01
CA ALA A 15 4.43 10.92 -8.62
C ALA A 15 2.93 10.99 -8.93
N GLY A 16 2.52 10.50 -10.11
CA GLY A 16 1.11 10.38 -10.49
C GLY A 16 0.34 9.45 -9.55
N ALA A 17 0.87 8.29 -9.22
CA ALA A 17 0.27 7.35 -8.29
C ALA A 17 0.02 7.98 -6.91
N ARG A 18 1.02 8.65 -6.35
CA ARG A 18 0.93 9.35 -5.06
C ARG A 18 -0.10 10.49 -5.08
N LEU A 19 -0.10 11.30 -6.15
CA LEU A 19 -1.03 12.42 -6.28
C LEU A 19 -2.48 11.94 -6.36
N TYR A 20 -2.77 10.96 -7.22
CA TYR A 20 -4.12 10.42 -7.35
C TYR A 20 -4.57 9.70 -6.09
N GLY A 21 -3.68 8.97 -5.42
CA GLY A 21 -3.95 8.28 -4.15
C GLY A 21 -4.30 9.26 -3.04
N ALA A 22 -3.48 10.29 -2.83
CA ALA A 22 -3.73 11.33 -1.83
C ALA A 22 -5.04 12.08 -2.11
N TYR A 23 -5.29 12.47 -3.36
CA TYR A 23 -6.52 13.17 -3.73
C TYR A 23 -7.76 12.30 -3.48
N ALA A 24 -7.70 11.01 -3.80
CA ALA A 24 -8.80 10.08 -3.58
C ALA A 24 -9.11 9.85 -2.10
N GLY A 25 -8.07 9.83 -1.25
CA GLY A 25 -8.21 9.57 0.18
C GLY A 25 -8.71 10.75 0.99
N GLU A 26 -8.27 11.97 0.64
CA GLU A 26 -8.47 13.13 1.51
C GLU A 26 -9.54 14.11 1.01
N LEU A 27 -9.82 14.14 -0.31
CA LEU A 27 -10.59 15.22 -0.92
C LEU A 27 -11.85 14.75 -1.68
N VAL A 28 -12.14 13.44 -1.69
CA VAL A 28 -13.23 12.89 -2.52
C VAL A 28 -14.19 12.06 -1.68
N ASP A 29 -15.41 12.59 -1.51
CA ASP A 29 -16.51 11.87 -0.84
C ASP A 29 -17.33 11.02 -1.84
N ASP A 30 -17.34 11.38 -3.12
CA ASP A 30 -18.06 10.66 -4.17
C ASP A 30 -17.40 9.29 -4.44
N THR A 31 -18.19 8.23 -4.26
CA THR A 31 -17.73 6.84 -4.36
C THR A 31 -17.24 6.48 -5.77
N GLU A 32 -17.97 6.91 -6.82
CA GLU A 32 -17.58 6.59 -8.20
C GLU A 32 -16.26 7.28 -8.57
N ARG A 33 -16.14 8.54 -8.20
CA ARG A 33 -14.92 9.31 -8.42
C ARG A 33 -13.74 8.71 -7.64
N ARG A 34 -13.96 8.25 -6.41
CA ARG A 34 -12.94 7.56 -5.61
C ARG A 34 -12.47 6.27 -6.29
N LEU A 35 -13.40 5.46 -6.82
CA LEU A 35 -13.08 4.26 -7.60
C LEU A 35 -12.19 4.58 -8.81
N GLN A 36 -12.51 5.62 -9.56
CA GLN A 36 -11.72 6.03 -10.73
C GLN A 36 -10.33 6.54 -10.37
N LEU A 37 -10.21 7.33 -9.32
CA LEU A 37 -8.94 7.91 -8.89
C LEU A 37 -8.01 6.85 -8.29
N THR A 38 -8.54 5.95 -7.46
CA THR A 38 -7.75 4.84 -6.89
C THR A 38 -7.32 3.85 -7.99
N GLN A 39 -8.16 3.63 -9.00
CA GLN A 39 -7.77 2.84 -10.17
C GLN A 39 -6.58 3.48 -10.89
N ARG A 40 -6.64 4.79 -11.17
CA ARG A 40 -5.53 5.50 -11.82
C ARG A 40 -4.24 5.48 -10.99
N ALA A 41 -4.37 5.68 -9.67
CA ALA A 41 -3.22 5.59 -8.76
C ALA A 41 -2.55 4.22 -8.85
N PHE A 42 -3.35 3.16 -8.80
CA PHE A 42 -2.87 1.80 -8.91
C PHE A 42 -2.25 1.49 -10.28
N ASP A 43 -2.89 1.88 -11.38
CA ASP A 43 -2.37 1.68 -12.73
C ASP A 43 -1.01 2.34 -12.95
N TYR A 44 -0.81 3.56 -12.42
CA TYR A 44 0.48 4.23 -12.48
C TYR A 44 1.55 3.53 -11.65
N ALA A 45 1.22 3.12 -10.44
CA ALA A 45 2.13 2.39 -9.57
C ALA A 45 2.52 1.02 -10.16
N GLU A 46 1.54 0.29 -10.70
CA GLU A 46 1.76 -0.99 -11.38
C GLU A 46 2.66 -0.82 -12.60
N ARG A 47 2.42 0.18 -13.43
CA ARG A 47 3.29 0.48 -14.59
C ARG A 47 4.73 0.79 -14.17
N ALA A 48 4.92 1.57 -13.09
CA ALA A 48 6.25 1.82 -12.56
C ALA A 48 6.92 0.53 -12.07
N MET A 49 6.17 -0.33 -11.35
CA MET A 49 6.63 -1.65 -10.89
C MET A 49 7.00 -2.55 -12.07
N CYS A 50 6.17 -2.64 -13.09
CA CYS A 50 6.40 -3.46 -14.28
C CYS A 50 7.67 -3.06 -15.04
N ARG A 51 7.98 -1.78 -15.07
CA ARG A 51 9.20 -1.27 -15.73
C ARG A 51 10.47 -1.72 -15.03
N ARG A 52 10.42 -1.87 -13.71
CA ARG A 52 11.60 -2.21 -12.91
C ARG A 52 11.67 -3.69 -12.53
N HIS A 53 10.52 -4.29 -12.26
CA HIS A 53 10.40 -5.64 -11.77
C HIS A 53 9.32 -6.43 -12.55
N ALA A 54 9.62 -6.76 -13.80
CA ALA A 54 8.69 -7.44 -14.70
C ALA A 54 8.15 -8.77 -14.14
N ARG A 55 8.94 -9.50 -13.34
CA ARG A 55 8.52 -10.76 -12.71
C ARG A 55 7.40 -10.55 -11.68
N ILE A 56 7.50 -9.48 -10.87
CA ILE A 56 6.47 -9.12 -9.88
C ILE A 56 5.17 -8.77 -10.60
N CYS A 57 5.29 -8.01 -11.68
CA CYS A 57 4.16 -7.64 -12.52
C CYS A 57 3.45 -8.87 -13.11
N ALA A 58 4.22 -9.81 -13.67
CA ALA A 58 3.65 -11.04 -14.22
C ALA A 58 2.94 -11.91 -13.19
N ALA A 59 3.45 -11.94 -11.95
CA ALA A 59 2.88 -12.74 -10.86
C ALA A 59 1.73 -12.04 -10.10
N ARG A 60 1.47 -10.75 -10.34
CA ARG A 60 0.52 -9.96 -9.56
C ARG A 60 -0.88 -10.58 -9.50
N SER A 61 -1.41 -11.04 -10.62
CA SER A 61 -2.75 -11.63 -10.72
C SER A 61 -2.78 -13.12 -10.39
N GLY A 62 -1.62 -13.73 -10.13
CA GLY A 62 -1.48 -15.13 -9.81
C GLY A 62 -1.73 -15.45 -8.33
N PRO A 63 -1.58 -16.71 -7.93
CA PRO A 63 -1.65 -17.15 -6.54
C PRO A 63 -0.62 -16.43 -5.65
N PHE A 64 -0.91 -16.33 -4.35
CA PHE A 64 -0.01 -15.68 -3.37
C PHE A 64 1.41 -16.25 -3.40
N ALA A 65 1.56 -17.57 -3.44
CA ALA A 65 2.87 -18.23 -3.46
C ALA A 65 3.73 -17.85 -4.70
N GLU A 66 3.11 -17.69 -5.86
CA GLU A 66 3.80 -17.24 -7.06
C GLU A 66 4.23 -15.77 -6.95
N PHE A 67 3.35 -14.93 -6.41
CA PHE A 67 3.65 -13.54 -6.15
C PHE A 67 4.81 -13.41 -5.15
N GLU A 68 4.77 -14.13 -4.03
CA GLU A 68 5.84 -14.16 -3.03
C GLU A 68 7.17 -14.60 -3.64
N ALA A 69 7.18 -15.68 -4.43
CA ALA A 69 8.37 -16.19 -5.11
C ALA A 69 8.93 -15.21 -6.17
N SER A 70 8.12 -14.28 -6.66
CA SER A 70 8.55 -13.25 -7.63
C SER A 70 9.33 -12.11 -6.97
N LEU A 71 9.15 -11.89 -5.66
CA LEU A 71 9.80 -10.83 -4.91
C LEU A 71 11.30 -11.11 -4.73
N PRO A 72 12.16 -10.08 -4.70
CA PRO A 72 13.57 -10.26 -4.37
C PRO A 72 13.70 -10.76 -2.93
N ALA A 73 14.65 -11.68 -2.70
CA ALA A 73 14.92 -12.21 -1.35
C ALA A 73 15.27 -11.08 -0.36
N ARG A 74 15.90 -10.01 -0.85
CA ARG A 74 16.18 -8.79 -0.10
C ARG A 74 15.89 -7.58 -0.97
N LEU A 75 15.06 -6.68 -0.45
CA LEU A 75 14.75 -5.42 -1.12
C LEU A 75 15.93 -4.46 -1.01
N SER A 76 16.26 -3.78 -2.11
CA SER A 76 17.27 -2.73 -2.10
C SER A 76 16.70 -1.40 -1.58
N ALA A 77 17.54 -0.57 -0.96
CA ALA A 77 17.13 0.76 -0.52
C ALA A 77 16.61 1.64 -1.67
N ARG A 78 17.09 1.41 -2.91
CA ARG A 78 16.65 2.13 -4.11
C ARG A 78 15.22 1.79 -4.54
N ASP A 79 14.72 0.63 -4.12
CA ASP A 79 13.39 0.15 -4.49
C ASP A 79 12.34 0.45 -3.42
N LEU A 80 12.72 0.94 -2.23
CA LEU A 80 11.79 1.23 -1.14
C LEU A 80 10.62 2.11 -1.56
N ALA A 81 10.90 3.25 -2.21
CA ALA A 81 9.87 4.17 -2.66
C ALA A 81 8.91 3.53 -3.67
N LEU A 82 9.42 2.68 -4.56
CA LEU A 82 8.61 1.98 -5.55
C LEU A 82 7.69 0.95 -4.90
N PHE A 83 8.25 0.10 -4.02
CA PHE A 83 7.48 -0.93 -3.32
C PHE A 83 6.42 -0.32 -2.41
N TYR A 84 6.77 0.72 -1.66
CA TYR A 84 5.84 1.45 -0.81
C TYR A 84 4.71 2.09 -1.62
N THR A 85 5.04 2.82 -2.71
CA THR A 85 4.04 3.47 -3.56
C THR A 85 3.11 2.45 -4.22
N PHE A 86 3.65 1.32 -4.67
CA PHE A 86 2.85 0.24 -5.25
C PHE A 86 1.91 -0.39 -4.21
N ALA A 87 2.43 -0.71 -3.02
CA ALA A 87 1.63 -1.30 -1.94
C ALA A 87 0.50 -0.37 -1.48
N THR A 88 0.80 0.91 -1.23
CA THR A 88 -0.19 1.88 -0.75
C THR A 88 -1.24 2.24 -1.81
N SER A 89 -0.85 2.33 -3.09
CA SER A 89 -1.80 2.51 -4.20
C SER A 89 -2.73 1.30 -4.35
N TRP A 90 -2.19 0.08 -4.16
CA TRP A 90 -2.98 -1.15 -4.18
C TRP A 90 -3.92 -1.23 -2.97
N ALA A 91 -3.46 -0.88 -1.77
CA ALA A 91 -4.31 -0.78 -0.59
C ALA A 91 -5.50 0.18 -0.81
N GLY A 92 -5.24 1.38 -1.35
CA GLY A 92 -6.30 2.34 -1.68
C GLY A 92 -7.28 1.83 -2.74
N TRP A 93 -6.80 1.08 -3.73
CA TRP A 93 -7.63 0.41 -4.72
C TRP A 93 -8.55 -0.65 -4.09
N ILE A 94 -8.03 -1.48 -3.16
CA ILE A 94 -8.81 -2.47 -2.41
C ILE A 94 -9.83 -1.77 -1.51
N GLN A 95 -9.41 -0.74 -0.78
CA GLN A 95 -10.29 0.00 0.14
C GLN A 95 -11.49 0.59 -0.59
N ALA A 96 -11.29 1.17 -1.77
CA ALA A 96 -12.38 1.70 -2.59
C ALA A 96 -13.36 0.60 -3.06
N ARG A 97 -12.94 -0.68 -3.00
CA ARG A 97 -13.70 -1.87 -3.39
C ARG A 97 -13.97 -2.80 -2.21
N SER A 98 -14.21 -2.25 -1.04
CA SER A 98 -14.39 -3.01 0.21
C SER A 98 -15.57 -4.00 0.20
N GLY A 99 -16.49 -3.87 -0.74
CA GLY A 99 -17.57 -4.86 -1.00
C GLY A 99 -17.19 -5.98 -1.97
N ASP A 100 -16.01 -5.95 -2.57
CA ASP A 100 -15.53 -6.96 -3.52
C ASP A 100 -14.56 -7.92 -2.85
N TRP A 101 -15.01 -9.16 -2.60
CA TRP A 101 -14.19 -10.21 -2.00
C TRP A 101 -12.96 -10.57 -2.84
N GLY A 102 -13.01 -10.41 -4.16
CA GLY A 102 -11.85 -10.59 -5.03
C GLY A 102 -10.76 -9.55 -4.76
N ALA A 103 -11.16 -8.29 -4.54
CA ALA A 103 -10.23 -7.23 -4.16
C ALA A 103 -9.66 -7.46 -2.75
N ILE A 104 -10.50 -7.84 -1.78
CA ILE A 104 -10.08 -8.13 -0.40
C ILE A 104 -9.09 -9.31 -0.35
N ALA A 105 -9.25 -10.32 -1.18
CA ALA A 105 -8.35 -11.47 -1.26
C ALA A 105 -6.91 -11.10 -1.69
N GLU A 106 -6.70 -9.89 -2.22
CA GLU A 106 -5.37 -9.38 -2.58
C GLU A 106 -4.61 -8.75 -1.40
N LEU A 107 -5.27 -8.50 -0.25
CA LEU A 107 -4.65 -7.89 0.94
C LEU A 107 -3.35 -8.57 1.40
N PRO A 108 -3.20 -9.90 1.43
CA PRO A 108 -1.96 -10.56 1.84
C PRO A 108 -0.75 -10.17 0.96
N LYS A 109 -0.96 -9.87 -0.31
CA LYS A 109 0.12 -9.43 -1.20
C LYS A 109 0.58 -8.01 -0.88
N VAL A 110 -0.37 -7.14 -0.53
CA VAL A 110 -0.07 -5.76 -0.08
C VAL A 110 0.67 -5.78 1.25
N GLU A 111 0.20 -6.60 2.20
CA GLU A 111 0.86 -6.81 3.50
C GLU A 111 2.32 -7.23 3.30
N LEU A 112 2.57 -8.26 2.47
CA LEU A 112 3.90 -8.74 2.15
C LEU A 112 4.82 -7.66 1.56
N LEU A 113 4.32 -6.81 0.66
CA LEU A 113 5.11 -5.71 0.11
C LEU A 113 5.54 -4.72 1.19
N LEU A 114 4.64 -4.34 2.09
CA LEU A 114 4.92 -3.43 3.20
C LEU A 114 5.88 -4.05 4.21
N GLU A 115 5.75 -5.34 4.52
CA GLU A 115 6.70 -6.09 5.35
C GLU A 115 8.11 -6.06 4.75
N ARG A 116 8.26 -6.19 3.43
CA ARG A 116 9.56 -6.06 2.75
C ARG A 116 10.14 -4.66 2.87
N VAL A 117 9.32 -3.63 2.83
CA VAL A 117 9.75 -2.24 3.05
C VAL A 117 10.23 -2.03 4.49
N THR A 118 9.41 -2.41 5.48
CA THR A 118 9.73 -2.23 6.91
C THR A 118 10.92 -3.08 7.37
N ALA A 119 11.16 -4.23 6.74
CA ALA A 119 12.34 -5.07 7.01
C ALA A 119 13.66 -4.40 6.60
N VAL A 120 13.65 -3.48 5.64
CA VAL A 120 14.84 -2.72 5.21
C VAL A 120 14.97 -1.40 5.96
N ASP A 121 13.87 -0.67 6.08
CA ASP A 121 13.82 0.61 6.79
C ASP A 121 12.47 0.77 7.49
N PRO A 122 12.41 0.46 8.80
CA PRO A 122 11.20 0.65 9.59
C PRO A 122 10.72 2.11 9.65
N GLY A 123 11.64 3.07 9.52
CA GLY A 123 11.36 4.50 9.55
C GLY A 123 11.00 5.11 8.20
N PHE A 124 10.99 4.30 7.13
CA PHE A 124 10.69 4.80 5.78
C PHE A 124 9.33 5.52 5.73
N GLU A 125 9.30 6.68 5.07
CA GLU A 125 8.12 7.57 5.01
C GLU A 125 7.56 7.87 6.42
N GLN A 126 8.45 8.14 7.36
CA GLN A 126 8.09 8.44 8.75
C GLN A 126 7.30 7.30 9.43
N GLY A 127 7.65 6.04 9.17
CA GLY A 127 6.99 4.89 9.77
C GLY A 127 5.58 4.59 9.24
N ARG A 128 5.13 5.28 8.19
CA ARG A 128 3.78 5.08 7.62
C ARG A 128 3.56 3.66 7.11
N ALA A 129 4.61 2.98 6.64
CA ALA A 129 4.50 1.57 6.23
C ALA A 129 4.06 0.68 7.40
N GLN A 130 4.57 0.95 8.61
CA GLN A 130 4.18 0.25 9.83
C GLN A 130 2.73 0.55 10.22
N LEU A 131 2.30 1.81 10.09
CA LEU A 131 0.91 2.20 10.30
C LEU A 131 -0.05 1.46 9.34
N TYR A 132 0.30 1.36 8.05
CA TYR A 132 -0.48 0.59 7.09
C TYR A 132 -0.58 -0.89 7.46
N LEU A 133 0.52 -1.52 7.91
CA LEU A 133 0.50 -2.92 8.39
C LEU A 133 -0.46 -3.08 9.57
N GLY A 134 -0.45 -2.17 10.53
CA GLY A 134 -1.39 -2.16 11.65
C GLY A 134 -2.85 -2.10 11.19
N ILE A 135 -3.16 -1.22 10.25
CA ILE A 135 -4.51 -1.09 9.66
C ILE A 135 -4.90 -2.40 8.96
N LEU A 136 -4.06 -2.93 8.07
CA LEU A 136 -4.35 -4.12 7.27
C LEU A 136 -4.60 -5.34 8.17
N SER A 137 -3.75 -5.57 9.16
CA SER A 137 -3.87 -6.66 10.12
C SER A 137 -5.15 -6.59 10.96
N SER A 138 -5.71 -5.39 11.14
CA SER A 138 -6.91 -5.13 11.96
C SER A 138 -8.21 -5.06 11.14
N LEU A 139 -8.14 -5.01 9.79
CA LEU A 139 -9.32 -4.84 8.93
C LEU A 139 -10.31 -6.01 9.00
N LEU A 140 -9.81 -7.23 9.18
CA LEU A 140 -10.62 -8.43 9.22
C LEU A 140 -10.69 -8.99 10.64
N PRO A 141 -11.83 -9.57 11.05
CA PRO A 141 -11.88 -10.33 12.28
C PRO A 141 -11.02 -11.60 12.19
N PRO A 142 -10.56 -12.17 13.34
CA PRO A 142 -9.73 -13.37 13.35
C PRO A 142 -10.31 -14.55 12.59
N SER A 143 -11.64 -14.68 12.60
CA SER A 143 -12.39 -15.73 11.87
C SER A 143 -12.26 -15.64 10.35
N LEU A 144 -11.87 -14.47 9.82
CA LEU A 144 -11.63 -14.20 8.39
C LEU A 144 -10.16 -13.95 8.07
N GLY A 145 -9.24 -14.34 8.98
CA GLY A 145 -7.81 -14.23 8.77
C GLY A 145 -7.18 -12.93 9.27
N GLY A 146 -7.95 -12.06 9.93
CA GLY A 146 -7.40 -10.86 10.58
C GLY A 146 -6.46 -11.21 11.73
N LYS A 147 -5.49 -10.36 11.98
CA LYS A 147 -4.42 -10.53 12.99
C LYS A 147 -4.38 -9.33 13.95
N PRO A 148 -5.44 -9.05 14.74
CA PRO A 148 -5.54 -7.83 15.53
C PRO A 148 -4.39 -7.65 16.53
N GLU A 149 -3.86 -8.74 17.11
CA GLU A 149 -2.69 -8.68 17.98
C GLU A 149 -1.40 -8.25 17.24
N GLN A 150 -1.25 -8.67 15.98
CA GLN A 150 -0.16 -8.18 15.15
C GLN A 150 -0.39 -6.72 14.79
N GLY A 151 -1.61 -6.36 14.40
CA GLY A 151 -1.99 -4.97 14.12
C GLY A 151 -1.68 -4.04 15.28
N ARG A 152 -1.96 -4.45 16.53
CA ARG A 152 -1.61 -3.68 17.72
C ARG A 152 -0.09 -3.45 17.82
N LYS A 153 0.73 -4.48 17.60
CA LYS A 153 2.19 -4.34 17.62
C LYS A 153 2.70 -3.40 16.53
N ASP A 154 2.10 -3.45 15.35
CA ASP A 154 2.47 -2.59 14.24
C ASP A 154 2.10 -1.13 14.51
N PHE A 155 0.95 -0.86 15.15
CA PHE A 155 0.59 0.48 15.63
C PHE A 155 1.54 0.98 16.73
N GLU A 156 1.84 0.14 17.74
CA GLU A 156 2.80 0.47 18.79
C GLU A 156 4.16 0.85 18.17
N ARG A 157 4.60 0.07 17.18
CA ARG A 157 5.85 0.36 16.47
C ARG A 157 5.80 1.65 15.65
N ALA A 158 4.69 1.95 15.00
CA ALA A 158 4.50 3.22 14.28
C ALA A 158 4.56 4.42 15.24
N ILE A 159 3.95 4.32 16.43
CA ILE A 159 3.97 5.35 17.48
C ILE A 159 5.39 5.54 18.03
N GLU A 160 6.16 4.48 18.23
CA GLU A 160 7.57 4.58 18.65
C GLU A 160 8.43 5.35 17.63
N LEU A 161 8.16 5.14 16.32
CA LEU A 161 8.89 5.80 15.24
C LEU A 161 8.48 7.26 15.06
N VAL A 162 7.19 7.55 15.26
CA VAL A 162 6.59 8.89 15.12
C VAL A 162 5.55 9.10 16.22
N PRO A 163 5.96 9.66 17.35
CA PRO A 163 5.07 9.85 18.51
C PRO A 163 3.78 10.65 18.22
N GLU A 164 3.79 11.50 17.19
CA GLU A 164 2.62 12.26 16.74
C GLU A 164 1.47 11.36 16.27
N PHE A 165 1.74 10.15 15.79
CA PHE A 165 0.70 9.17 15.44
C PHE A 165 -0.08 8.72 16.66
N GLY A 166 0.57 8.64 17.83
CA GLY A 166 -0.08 8.33 19.10
C GLY A 166 -1.12 9.35 19.52
N ALA A 167 -0.82 10.64 19.37
CA ALA A 167 -1.76 11.70 19.70
C ALA A 167 -3.04 11.64 18.85
N ALA A 168 -2.91 11.35 17.56
CA ALA A 168 -4.05 11.17 16.65
C ALA A 168 -4.88 9.92 16.99
N TYR A 169 -4.23 8.81 17.37
CA TYR A 169 -4.90 7.57 17.74
C TYR A 169 -5.79 7.73 18.98
N TRP A 170 -5.28 8.38 20.04
CA TRP A 170 -6.04 8.60 21.27
C TRP A 170 -7.25 9.51 21.06
N GLN A 171 -7.15 10.51 20.18
CA GLN A 171 -8.30 11.36 19.83
C GLN A 171 -9.41 10.61 19.10
N MET A 172 -9.08 9.55 18.36
CA MET A 172 -10.07 8.72 17.63
C MET A 172 -10.70 7.63 18.49
N SER A 173 -10.07 7.25 19.61
CA SER A 173 -10.58 6.19 20.51
C SER A 173 -11.62 6.69 21.53
N ASP A 174 -11.81 7.99 21.64
CA ASP A 174 -12.78 8.62 22.56
C ASP A 174 -14.18 8.80 21.93
N TYR A 175 -14.43 8.23 20.75
CA TYR A 175 -15.73 8.17 20.06
C TYR A 175 -16.19 6.71 19.88
#